data_a5ed90572b415f8ec956337fbd4d4e08
#
_entry.id   a5ed90572b415f8ec956337fbd4d4e08
#
_cell.length_a   1.000
_cell.length_b   1.000
_cell.length_c   1.000
_cell.angle_alpha   90.00
_cell.angle_beta   90.00
_cell.angle_gamma   90.00
#
_symmetry.space_group_name_H-M   'P 1'
#
loop_
_entity.id
_entity.type
_entity.pdbx_description
1 polymer ?
#
loop_
_entity_poly.entity_id
_entity_poly.type
_entity_poly.pdbx_seq_one_letter_code
_entity_poly.pdbx_strand_id
1 'polypeptide(L)'
;MRIMFLNHSFVHHSATLETHIRKLLAGYASPDTTFELAYPDDLGGGAVLSLLEERKALSGLHHILETPALVQKAIEAERSGFDAVMQSNTFDPGVEASRLAVRIPVIGLLRASLHFAASICDRFGLIVPLETHMPHTMRLVQAYGMAPFVCRMKSV
;
A
#
# COMPACT_ATOMS: atom_id res chain seq x y z
N MET A 1 -9.96 -18.54 2.51
CA MET A 1 -9.93 -17.08 2.78
C MET A 1 -9.77 -16.33 1.45
N ARG A 2 -10.64 -15.34 1.19
CA ARG A 2 -10.56 -14.51 -0.04
C ARG A 2 -9.98 -13.13 0.31
N ILE A 3 -8.87 -12.77 -0.29
CA ILE A 3 -8.20 -11.50 -0.04
C ILE A 3 -8.24 -10.66 -1.31
N MET A 4 -8.75 -9.43 -1.23
CA MET A 4 -8.57 -8.45 -2.28
C MET A 4 -7.16 -7.86 -2.19
N PHE A 5 -6.35 -8.07 -3.22
CA PHE A 5 -5.07 -7.41 -3.37
C PHE A 5 -5.26 -6.15 -4.21
N LEU A 6 -5.34 -5.03 -3.51
CA LEU A 6 -5.57 -3.73 -4.12
C LEU A 6 -4.25 -3.19 -4.66
N ASN A 7 -4.05 -3.35 -5.96
CA ASN A 7 -2.86 -2.86 -6.61
C ASN A 7 -3.00 -1.37 -6.93
N HIS A 8 -2.14 -0.62 -6.34
CA HIS A 8 -2.05 0.81 -6.48
C HIS A 8 -0.88 1.13 -7.42
N SER A 9 -1.18 1.29 -8.69
CA SER A 9 -0.18 1.64 -9.70
C SER A 9 -0.68 2.80 -10.56
N PHE A 10 0.10 3.86 -10.64
CA PHE A 10 -0.09 4.95 -11.61
C PHE A 10 0.42 4.57 -13.00
N VAL A 11 1.26 3.55 -13.08
CA VAL A 11 1.78 3.06 -14.35
C VAL A 11 0.69 2.23 -15.02
N HIS A 12 0.47 2.48 -16.30
CA HIS A 12 -0.46 1.72 -17.13
C HIS A 12 -0.35 0.23 -16.85
N HIS A 13 -1.50 -0.41 -16.67
CA HIS A 13 -1.59 -1.84 -16.40
C HIS A 13 -0.84 -2.63 -17.48
N SER A 14 0.34 -3.12 -17.13
CA SER A 14 1.07 -4.03 -17.98
C SER A 14 0.61 -5.45 -17.67
N ALA A 15 0.12 -6.16 -18.68
CA ALA A 15 -0.26 -7.57 -18.56
C ALA A 15 0.90 -8.43 -17.99
N THR A 16 2.14 -8.05 -18.29
CA THR A 16 3.34 -8.69 -17.74
C THR A 16 3.46 -8.48 -16.25
N LEU A 17 3.25 -7.25 -15.75
CA LEU A 17 3.30 -6.93 -14.33
C LEU A 17 2.18 -7.65 -13.57
N GLU A 18 0.98 -7.63 -14.11
CA GLU A 18 -0.15 -8.34 -13.50
C GLU A 18 0.10 -9.85 -13.40
N THR A 19 0.60 -10.46 -14.46
CA THR A 19 0.98 -11.89 -14.46
C THR A 19 2.04 -12.17 -13.40
N HIS A 20 3.02 -11.29 -13.27
CA HIS A 20 4.07 -11.44 -12.25
C HIS A 20 3.51 -11.34 -10.83
N ILE A 21 2.66 -10.35 -10.55
CA ILE A 21 2.01 -10.18 -9.24
C ILE A 21 1.16 -11.42 -8.91
N ARG A 22 0.33 -11.88 -9.85
CA ARG A 22 -0.50 -13.08 -9.64
C ARG A 22 0.34 -14.32 -9.31
N LYS A 23 1.46 -14.50 -9.99
CA LYS A 23 2.41 -15.60 -9.73
C LYS A 23 3.02 -15.50 -8.34
N LEU A 24 3.43 -14.29 -7.92
CA LEU A 24 3.98 -14.07 -6.58
C LEU A 24 2.92 -14.37 -5.51
N LEU A 25 1.74 -13.81 -5.63
CA LEU A 25 0.65 -14.03 -4.67
C LEU A 25 0.28 -15.52 -4.56
N ALA A 26 0.18 -16.22 -5.69
CA ALA A 26 -0.09 -17.65 -5.69
C ALA A 26 1.03 -18.47 -5.03
N GLY A 27 2.29 -18.03 -5.16
CA GLY A 27 3.44 -18.70 -4.55
C GLY A 27 3.51 -18.56 -3.02
N TYR A 28 2.89 -17.51 -2.47
CA TYR A 28 2.85 -17.26 -1.02
C TYR A 28 1.51 -17.64 -0.37
N ALA A 29 0.47 -17.89 -1.17
CA ALA A 29 -0.84 -18.26 -0.66
C ALA A 29 -0.81 -19.64 0.01
N SER A 30 -1.45 -19.75 1.17
CA SER A 30 -1.80 -21.06 1.73
C SER A 30 -2.88 -21.74 0.85
N PRO A 31 -3.03 -23.08 0.91
CA PRO A 31 -3.97 -23.81 0.04
C PRO A 31 -5.40 -23.26 0.08
N ASP A 32 -5.83 -22.75 1.24
CA ASP A 32 -7.18 -22.24 1.47
C ASP A 32 -7.30 -20.73 1.27
N THR A 33 -6.28 -20.07 0.70
CA THR A 33 -6.25 -18.63 0.48
C THR A 33 -6.20 -18.30 -1.00
N THR A 34 -7.12 -17.43 -1.42
CA THR A 34 -7.14 -16.87 -2.78
C THR A 34 -6.94 -15.37 -2.75
N PHE A 35 -6.14 -14.88 -3.68
CA PHE A 35 -5.97 -13.44 -3.92
C PHE A 35 -6.68 -13.04 -5.21
N GLU A 36 -7.51 -12.01 -5.11
CA GLU A 36 -8.10 -11.36 -6.28
C GLU A 36 -7.48 -9.98 -6.45
N LEU A 37 -6.88 -9.76 -7.61
CA LEU A 37 -6.23 -8.50 -7.96
C LEU A 37 -7.29 -7.48 -8.35
N ALA A 38 -7.28 -6.33 -7.69
CA ALA A 38 -8.17 -5.21 -7.96
C ALA A 38 -7.39 -3.91 -8.12
N TYR A 39 -8.01 -2.96 -8.79
CA TYR A 39 -7.45 -1.64 -9.05
C TYR A 39 -8.48 -0.58 -8.66
N PRO A 40 -8.08 0.56 -8.08
CA PRO A 40 -8.97 1.69 -7.91
C PRO A 40 -9.42 2.22 -9.27
N ASP A 41 -10.69 2.59 -9.39
CA ASP A 41 -11.25 3.09 -10.65
C ASP A 41 -10.77 4.52 -10.97
N ASP A 42 -10.55 5.31 -9.93
CA ASP A 42 -10.04 6.67 -10.03
C ASP A 42 -9.11 6.97 -8.85
N LEU A 43 -7.83 7.14 -9.13
CA LEU A 43 -6.80 7.47 -8.13
C LEU A 43 -6.67 8.99 -7.91
N GLY A 44 -7.78 9.71 -7.78
CA GLY A 44 -7.81 11.16 -7.61
C GLY A 44 -7.87 11.92 -8.93
N GLY A 45 -8.20 11.22 -10.01
CA GLY A 45 -8.46 11.80 -11.33
C GLY A 45 -7.27 12.46 -11.99
N GLY A 46 -7.58 13.32 -12.94
CA GLY A 46 -6.58 14.07 -13.69
C GLY A 46 -5.67 14.94 -12.83
N ALA A 47 -6.12 15.35 -11.64
CA ALA A 47 -5.33 16.17 -10.72
C ALA A 47 -4.09 15.42 -10.20
N VAL A 48 -4.21 14.14 -9.88
CA VAL A 48 -3.06 13.32 -9.43
C VAL A 48 -2.09 13.09 -10.58
N LEU A 49 -2.60 12.79 -11.77
CA LEU A 49 -1.77 12.57 -12.96
C LEU A 49 -0.99 13.84 -13.32
N SER A 50 -1.64 15.00 -13.34
CA SER A 50 -0.97 16.29 -13.60
C SER A 50 0.12 16.58 -12.58
N LEU A 51 -0.12 16.34 -11.30
CA LEU A 51 0.90 16.54 -10.27
C LEU A 51 2.09 15.60 -10.43
N LEU A 52 1.86 14.36 -10.87
CA LEU A 52 2.93 13.41 -11.18
C LEU A 52 3.78 13.86 -12.35
N GLU A 53 3.15 14.34 -13.43
CA GLU A 53 3.83 14.85 -14.63
C GLU A 53 4.66 16.10 -14.34
N GLU A 54 4.08 17.05 -13.60
CA GLU A 54 4.75 18.31 -13.27
C GLU A 54 5.91 18.12 -12.29
N ARG A 55 5.73 17.31 -11.26
CA ARG A 55 6.70 17.22 -10.17
C ARG A 55 7.65 16.04 -10.28
N LYS A 56 7.38 15.10 -11.17
CA LYS A 56 8.15 13.86 -11.37
C LYS A 56 8.47 13.10 -10.07
N ALA A 57 7.67 13.33 -9.03
CA ALA A 57 7.84 12.76 -7.71
C ALA A 57 6.50 12.54 -7.04
N LEU A 58 6.34 11.38 -6.44
CA LEU A 58 5.24 11.11 -5.53
C LEU A 58 5.45 11.93 -4.26
N SER A 59 4.44 12.69 -3.89
CA SER A 59 4.43 13.44 -2.62
C SER A 59 3.34 12.91 -1.71
N GLY A 60 3.39 13.23 -0.43
CA GLY A 60 2.33 12.86 0.51
C GLY A 60 0.94 13.35 0.09
N LEU A 61 0.86 14.38 -0.75
CA LEU A 61 -0.41 14.89 -1.29
C LEU A 61 -1.10 13.86 -2.19
N HIS A 62 -0.36 13.11 -3.01
CA HIS A 62 -0.93 12.05 -3.85
C HIS A 62 -1.72 11.05 -3.00
N HIS A 63 -1.14 10.61 -1.90
CA HIS A 63 -1.76 9.63 -1.02
C HIS A 63 -3.05 10.15 -0.36
N ILE A 64 -3.17 11.47 -0.16
CA ILE A 64 -4.40 12.09 0.31
C ILE A 64 -5.46 12.09 -0.78
N LEU A 65 -5.09 12.46 -2.01
CA LEU A 65 -6.00 12.54 -3.14
C LEU A 65 -6.54 11.17 -3.59
N GLU A 66 -5.76 10.11 -3.42
CA GLU A 66 -6.14 8.73 -3.74
C GLU A 66 -7.03 8.08 -2.69
N THR A 67 -6.98 8.56 -1.47
CA THR A 67 -7.66 7.94 -0.32
C THR A 67 -9.14 7.64 -0.59
N PRO A 68 -9.96 8.53 -1.18
CA PRO A 68 -11.37 8.22 -1.43
C PRO A 68 -11.59 6.99 -2.32
N ALA A 69 -10.81 6.84 -3.39
CA ALA A 69 -10.92 5.70 -4.30
C ALA A 69 -10.52 4.38 -3.62
N LEU A 70 -9.48 4.41 -2.78
CA LEU A 70 -9.02 3.25 -2.03
C LEU A 70 -10.03 2.82 -0.96
N VAL A 71 -10.64 3.78 -0.26
CA VAL A 71 -11.72 3.52 0.72
C VAL A 71 -12.92 2.90 0.02
N GLN A 72 -13.31 3.42 -1.14
CA GLN A 72 -14.42 2.88 -1.91
C GLN A 72 -14.18 1.41 -2.29
N LYS A 73 -12.98 1.06 -2.73
CA LYS A 73 -12.62 -0.34 -3.03
C LYS A 73 -12.62 -1.23 -1.79
N ALA A 74 -12.21 -0.73 -0.65
CA ALA A 74 -12.31 -1.49 0.60
C ALA A 74 -13.77 -1.79 0.98
N ILE A 75 -14.68 -0.82 0.82
CA ILE A 75 -16.11 -0.99 1.03
C ILE A 75 -16.71 -2.01 0.05
N GLU A 76 -16.31 -1.95 -1.22
CA GLU A 76 -16.74 -2.92 -2.25
C GLU A 76 -16.25 -4.34 -1.90
N ALA A 77 -15.00 -4.47 -1.41
CA ALA A 77 -14.46 -5.75 -0.97
C ALA A 77 -15.31 -6.37 0.13
N GLU A 78 -15.61 -5.62 1.19
CA GLU A 78 -16.45 -6.11 2.28
C GLU A 78 -17.84 -6.53 1.79
N ARG A 79 -18.50 -5.72 0.96
CA ARG A 79 -19.82 -6.03 0.39
C ARG A 79 -19.80 -7.26 -0.53
N SER A 80 -18.68 -7.53 -1.18
CA SER A 80 -18.47 -8.69 -2.06
C SER A 80 -18.02 -9.94 -1.34
N GLY A 81 -17.96 -9.90 0.00
CA GLY A 81 -17.64 -11.06 0.84
C GLY A 81 -16.15 -11.43 0.82
N PHE A 82 -15.27 -10.46 0.65
CA PHE A 82 -13.84 -10.67 0.92
C PHE A 82 -13.59 -10.72 2.43
N ASP A 83 -12.61 -11.51 2.82
CA ASP A 83 -12.20 -11.66 4.22
C ASP A 83 -11.19 -10.58 4.65
N ALA A 84 -10.47 -9.98 3.71
CA ALA A 84 -9.50 -8.93 3.96
C ALA A 84 -9.18 -8.13 2.69
N VAL A 85 -8.65 -6.93 2.87
CA VAL A 85 -8.02 -6.11 1.81
C VAL A 85 -6.54 -5.96 2.14
N MET A 86 -5.67 -6.17 1.16
CA MET A 86 -4.24 -5.92 1.24
C MET A 86 -3.85 -4.89 0.18
N GLN A 87 -3.22 -3.81 0.60
CA GLN A 87 -2.71 -2.79 -0.32
C GLN A 87 -1.28 -3.07 -0.76
N SER A 88 -0.96 -2.75 -2.02
CA SER A 88 0.37 -2.95 -2.61
C SER A 88 1.33 -1.77 -2.44
N ASN A 89 0.85 -0.62 -2.00
CA ASN A 89 1.68 0.58 -1.92
C ASN A 89 2.44 0.67 -0.59
N THR A 90 3.74 1.00 -0.68
CA THR A 90 4.65 1.09 0.46
C THR A 90 4.47 2.34 1.34
N PHE A 91 3.51 3.19 1.04
CA PHE A 91 3.16 4.36 1.86
C PHE A 91 1.80 4.22 2.55
N ASP A 92 1.17 3.06 2.43
CA ASP A 92 -0.12 2.73 3.03
C ASP A 92 -1.23 3.80 2.80
N PRO A 93 -1.41 4.33 1.56
CA PRO A 93 -2.39 5.37 1.31
C PRO A 93 -3.80 4.86 1.60
N GLY A 94 -4.60 5.64 2.32
CA GLY A 94 -5.98 5.32 2.64
C GLY A 94 -6.20 4.11 3.57
N VAL A 95 -5.16 3.45 4.08
CA VAL A 95 -5.29 2.27 4.95
C VAL A 95 -6.05 2.61 6.23
N GLU A 96 -5.66 3.67 6.93
CA GLU A 96 -6.34 4.08 8.17
C GLU A 96 -7.79 4.53 7.91
N ALA A 97 -8.05 5.26 6.83
CA ALA A 97 -9.40 5.65 6.44
C ALA A 97 -10.26 4.42 6.08
N SER A 98 -9.70 3.45 5.35
CA SER A 98 -10.38 2.20 5.02
C SER A 98 -10.73 1.39 6.27
N ARG A 99 -9.84 1.33 7.26
CA ARG A 99 -10.11 0.66 8.55
C ARG A 99 -11.27 1.28 9.33
N LEU A 100 -11.52 2.56 9.15
CA LEU A 100 -12.68 3.23 9.74
C LEU A 100 -13.99 2.94 8.99
N ALA A 101 -13.89 2.56 7.70
CA ALA A 101 -15.02 2.37 6.82
C ALA A 101 -15.54 0.92 6.76
N VAL A 102 -14.68 -0.07 7.07
CA VAL A 102 -15.01 -1.50 6.96
C VAL A 102 -14.66 -2.27 8.24
N ARG A 103 -15.24 -3.46 8.40
CA ARG A 103 -14.98 -4.37 9.53
C ARG A 103 -13.94 -5.44 9.19
N ILE A 104 -13.75 -5.74 7.91
CA ILE A 104 -12.71 -6.67 7.48
C ILE A 104 -11.32 -6.06 7.66
N PRO A 105 -10.28 -6.85 7.93
CA PRO A 105 -8.91 -6.37 8.02
C PRO A 105 -8.46 -5.64 6.76
N VAL A 106 -7.84 -4.46 6.95
CA VAL A 106 -7.14 -3.72 5.89
C VAL A 106 -5.66 -3.68 6.22
N ILE A 107 -4.86 -4.31 5.37
CA ILE A 107 -3.44 -4.52 5.58
C ILE A 107 -2.66 -3.51 4.75
N GLY A 108 -1.89 -2.66 5.43
CA GLY A 108 -0.93 -1.76 4.81
C GLY A 108 0.44 -2.40 4.71
N LEU A 109 1.08 -2.32 3.58
CA LEU A 109 2.35 -2.98 3.31
C LEU A 109 3.49 -2.43 4.18
N LEU A 110 3.58 -1.10 4.32
CA LEU A 110 4.61 -0.48 5.16
C LEU A 110 4.43 -0.88 6.62
N ARG A 111 3.25 -0.67 7.18
CA ARG A 111 2.98 -0.99 8.58
C ARG A 111 3.25 -2.46 8.89
N ALA A 112 2.74 -3.36 8.05
CA ALA A 112 2.96 -4.80 8.24
C ALA A 112 4.45 -5.16 8.20
N SER A 113 5.19 -4.63 7.22
CA SER A 113 6.64 -4.89 7.08
C SER A 113 7.45 -4.36 8.27
N LEU A 114 7.14 -3.16 8.78
CA LEU A 114 7.81 -2.58 9.93
C LEU A 114 7.60 -3.41 11.20
N HIS A 115 6.36 -3.82 11.47
CA HIS A 115 6.04 -4.66 12.63
C HIS A 115 6.67 -6.05 12.52
N PHE A 116 6.66 -6.63 11.31
CA PHE A 116 7.34 -7.91 11.08
C PHE A 116 8.85 -7.78 11.31
N ALA A 117 9.50 -6.76 10.75
CA ALA A 117 10.93 -6.52 10.97
C ALA A 117 11.26 -6.35 12.46
N ALA A 118 10.46 -5.60 13.20
CA ALA A 118 10.64 -5.42 14.64
C ALA A 118 10.43 -6.72 15.47
N SER A 119 9.75 -7.72 14.90
CA SER A 119 9.59 -9.02 15.57
C SER A 119 10.79 -9.95 15.40
N ILE A 120 11.69 -9.67 14.47
CA ILE A 120 12.84 -10.52 14.15
C ILE A 120 14.20 -9.84 14.39
N CYS A 121 14.22 -8.52 14.58
CA CYS A 121 15.45 -7.79 14.90
C CYS A 121 15.15 -6.53 15.75
N ASP A 122 16.12 -6.13 16.55
CA ASP A 122 15.98 -4.96 17.44
C ASP A 122 16.05 -3.64 16.68
N ARG A 123 16.75 -3.61 15.54
CA ARG A 123 16.92 -2.40 14.72
C ARG A 123 17.10 -2.77 13.26
N PHE A 124 16.52 -1.93 12.36
CA PHE A 124 16.61 -2.12 10.91
C PHE A 124 16.75 -0.79 10.18
N GLY A 125 17.27 -0.87 8.95
CA GLY A 125 17.30 0.25 8.02
C GLY A 125 16.15 0.20 7.03
N LEU A 126 15.78 1.37 6.48
CA LEU A 126 14.82 1.50 5.41
C LEU A 126 15.48 1.99 4.13
N ILE A 127 15.08 1.41 3.01
CA ILE A 127 15.44 1.89 1.68
C ILE A 127 14.17 2.39 1.01
N VAL A 128 14.20 3.63 0.53
CA VAL A 128 13.09 4.27 -0.18
C VAL A 128 13.48 4.56 -1.62
N PRO A 129 12.53 4.57 -2.57
CA PRO A 129 12.85 4.76 -3.99
C PRO A 129 13.48 6.12 -4.31
N LEU A 130 13.08 7.18 -3.61
CA LEU A 130 13.53 8.54 -3.86
C LEU A 130 13.80 9.28 -2.54
N GLU A 131 14.76 10.19 -2.55
CA GLU A 131 15.07 11.03 -1.39
C GLU A 131 13.86 11.86 -0.93
N THR A 132 13.07 12.36 -1.87
CA THR A 132 11.82 13.10 -1.59
C THR A 132 10.77 12.30 -0.83
N HIS A 133 10.86 10.96 -0.82
CA HIS A 133 9.98 10.08 -0.06
C HIS A 133 10.38 9.98 1.43
N MET A 134 11.64 10.26 1.77
CA MET A 134 12.13 10.05 3.13
C MET A 134 11.34 10.80 4.21
N PRO A 135 11.00 12.10 4.06
CA PRO A 135 10.23 12.82 5.07
C PRO A 135 8.83 12.24 5.28
N HIS A 136 8.17 11.79 4.21
CA HIS A 136 6.84 11.17 4.30
C HIS A 136 6.91 9.80 4.98
N THR A 137 7.84 8.96 4.54
CA THR A 137 8.05 7.63 5.15
C THR A 137 8.37 7.76 6.65
N MET A 138 9.22 8.71 7.04
CA MET A 138 9.55 8.91 8.46
C MET A 138 8.33 9.33 9.28
N ARG A 139 7.43 10.17 8.74
CA ARG A 139 6.17 10.49 9.42
C ARG A 139 5.29 9.26 9.64
N LEU A 140 5.20 8.36 8.66
CA LEU A 140 4.45 7.11 8.80
C LEU A 140 5.11 6.18 9.83
N VAL A 141 6.43 6.04 9.79
CA VAL A 141 7.21 5.28 10.79
C VAL A 141 6.92 5.77 12.20
N GLN A 142 6.91 7.10 12.40
CA GLN A 142 6.56 7.71 13.68
C GLN A 142 5.11 7.44 14.08
N ALA A 143 4.16 7.63 13.14
CA ALA A 143 2.74 7.39 13.38
C ALA A 143 2.44 5.93 13.75
N TYR A 144 3.23 4.99 13.24
CA TYR A 144 3.11 3.56 13.57
C TYR A 144 3.87 3.15 14.85
N GLY A 145 4.53 4.09 15.51
CA GLY A 145 5.32 3.81 16.71
C GLY A 145 6.64 3.07 16.47
N MET A 146 7.08 3.00 15.20
CA MET A 146 8.25 2.21 14.80
C MET A 146 9.56 2.99 14.76
N ALA A 147 9.55 4.29 15.08
CA ALA A 147 10.75 5.13 15.06
C ALA A 147 11.92 4.60 15.91
N PRO A 148 11.72 4.03 17.10
CA PRO A 148 12.82 3.48 17.90
C PRO A 148 13.57 2.32 17.23
N PHE A 149 12.93 1.59 16.31
CA PHE A 149 13.50 0.45 15.61
C PHE A 149 14.26 0.83 14.33
N VAL A 150 13.98 2.02 13.77
CA VAL A 150 14.61 2.47 12.52
C VAL A 150 15.92 3.18 12.82
N CYS A 151 17.05 2.53 12.49
CA CYS A 151 18.38 3.11 12.72
C CYS A 151 18.87 4.00 11.58
N ARG A 152 18.40 3.79 10.36
CA ARG A 152 18.82 4.55 9.17
C ARG A 152 17.76 4.48 8.07
N MET A 153 17.66 5.55 7.29
CA MET A 153 16.92 5.58 6.04
C MET A 153 17.84 6.06 4.91
N LYS A 154 17.73 5.44 3.74
CA LYS A 154 18.46 5.83 2.53
C LYS A 154 17.52 5.79 1.32
N SER A 155 17.80 6.60 0.33
CA SER A 155 17.27 6.48 -1.03
C SER A 155 18.21 5.67 -1.92
N VAL A 156 17.66 5.07 -2.97
CA VAL A 156 18.43 4.43 -4.06
C VAL A 156 18.76 5.45 -5.13
#